data_420eac7349740c557f22b54c4d434bf4
#
_entry.id   420eac7349740c557f22b54c4d434bf4
#
_cell.length_a   1.000
_cell.length_b   1.000
_cell.length_c   1.000
_cell.angle_alpha   90.00
_cell.angle_beta   90.00
_cell.angle_gamma   90.00
#
_symmetry.space_group_name_H-M   'P 1'
#
loop_
_entity.id
_entity.type
_entity.pdbx_description
1 polymer ?
#
loop_
_entity_poly.entity_id
_entity_poly.type
_entity_poly.pdbx_seq_one_letter_code
_entity_poly.pdbx_strand_id
1 'polypeptide(L)'
;MIEAAIDQPEARESAGRPPRVLILTTDIGEGHDLPARQLAKALEEDAPGAESAIVDGLEEMGPLLRTILKDNSRAVFSAPPWLFDLQHWLAIRFRPTSALSQGLSVLLGGRGLLRLVRSFRPDVVVSTYPGCTLTLAPLRRRGYMKVPLVSAITDLAQLRYWAWPGVDLHLITHPESEEEVRAIAGPTEVTCVRGLTSPGFTDPPDGAAGRRLFELPEDGPVAVVSGGGWGIGDLASAVEVAIETVPRLRVVVLCGRNEDVRAVMDTRFGFHPRVHVSGFTDHMNELFAAADVLIHSTAGLTVLEAYMRGCRVISYGWGIAHIKANNHAFERHGIARVAKTRAELAAALQDALAHPRSDLSQTFAALPSAASEVLAAVERVRA
;
A
#
# COMPACT_ATOMS: atom_id res chain seq x y z
N MET A 1 -8.71 20.11 -27.23
CA MET A 1 -8.28 19.04 -28.15
C MET A 1 -7.06 18.38 -27.54
N ILE A 2 -7.08 17.07 -27.35
CA ILE A 2 -5.90 16.28 -26.92
C ILE A 2 -5.11 16.06 -28.24
N GLU A 3 -3.93 16.69 -28.34
CA GLU A 3 -3.04 16.57 -29.51
C GLU A 3 -2.53 15.12 -29.66
N ALA A 4 -2.13 14.78 -30.88
CA ALA A 4 -1.70 13.48 -31.43
C ALA A 4 -1.28 12.37 -30.42
N ALA A 5 -1.59 11.12 -30.78
CA ALA A 5 -1.19 9.93 -30.01
C ALA A 5 0.31 9.92 -29.71
N ILE A 6 0.69 9.45 -28.53
CA ILE A 6 2.10 9.25 -28.16
C ILE A 6 2.56 7.99 -28.87
N ASP A 7 3.44 8.12 -29.85
CA ASP A 7 4.10 6.99 -30.47
C ASP A 7 5.12 6.38 -29.52
N GLN A 8 5.19 5.05 -29.50
CA GLN A 8 6.32 4.33 -28.91
C GLN A 8 7.59 4.65 -29.73
N PRO A 9 8.78 4.69 -29.10
CA PRO A 9 10.02 4.61 -29.85
C PRO A 9 9.92 3.39 -30.78
N GLU A 10 10.37 3.53 -32.04
CA GLU A 10 10.34 2.42 -32.99
C GLU A 10 11.01 1.20 -32.36
N ALA A 11 10.43 0.00 -32.50
CA ALA A 11 10.90 -1.23 -31.85
C ALA A 11 12.40 -1.51 -32.12
N ARG A 12 12.93 -1.02 -33.26
CA ARG A 12 14.36 -1.10 -33.58
C ARG A 12 15.28 -0.18 -32.78
N GLU A 13 14.78 0.99 -32.30
CA GLU A 13 15.56 1.89 -31.44
C GLU A 13 15.59 1.45 -29.98
N SER A 14 14.64 0.63 -29.56
CA SER A 14 14.55 0.13 -28.18
C SER A 14 15.32 -1.18 -27.95
N ALA A 15 15.63 -1.91 -29.03
CA ALA A 15 16.36 -3.17 -28.95
C ALA A 15 17.84 -2.91 -28.54
N GLY A 16 18.18 -3.37 -27.34
CA GLY A 16 19.57 -3.28 -26.79
C GLY A 16 19.85 -2.11 -25.84
N ARG A 17 18.91 -1.16 -25.62
CA ARG A 17 19.05 -0.18 -24.54
C ARG A 17 18.43 -0.70 -23.22
N PRO A 18 18.93 -0.22 -22.07
CA PRO A 18 18.31 -0.53 -20.79
C PRO A 18 16.83 -0.16 -20.74
N PRO A 19 15.99 -0.89 -19.98
CA PRO A 19 14.59 -0.55 -19.79
C PRO A 19 14.40 0.82 -19.14
N ARG A 20 13.38 1.56 -19.56
CA ARG A 20 12.99 2.83 -18.95
C ARG A 20 11.61 2.69 -18.31
N VAL A 21 11.53 2.78 -17.00
CA VAL A 21 10.31 2.57 -16.22
C VAL A 21 9.90 3.87 -15.54
N LEU A 22 8.72 4.38 -15.85
CA LEU A 22 8.14 5.53 -15.15
C LEU A 22 7.17 5.02 -14.07
N ILE A 23 7.47 5.31 -12.81
CA ILE A 23 6.68 4.91 -11.65
C ILE A 23 5.93 6.15 -11.15
N LEU A 24 4.60 6.10 -11.22
CA LEU A 24 3.72 7.16 -10.76
C LEU A 24 3.18 6.83 -9.37
N THR A 25 3.53 7.64 -8.40
CA THR A 25 3.10 7.56 -7.01
C THR A 25 2.45 8.85 -6.54
N THR A 26 2.17 8.97 -5.25
CA THR A 26 1.84 10.24 -4.58
C THR A 26 2.22 10.15 -3.11
N ASP A 27 2.67 11.27 -2.56
CA ASP A 27 2.99 11.44 -1.15
C ASP A 27 1.72 11.70 -0.31
N ILE A 28 0.77 10.74 -0.39
CA ILE A 28 -0.41 10.68 0.49
C ILE A 28 -0.27 9.42 1.36
N GLY A 29 0.62 9.49 2.36
CA GLY A 29 0.99 8.36 3.22
C GLY A 29 1.93 7.36 2.55
N GLU A 30 2.50 6.47 3.35
CA GLU A 30 3.50 5.47 2.89
C GLU A 30 2.89 4.38 2.00
N GLY A 31 1.56 4.24 1.95
CA GLY A 31 0.89 3.15 1.22
C GLY A 31 1.11 3.15 -0.28
N HIS A 32 1.46 4.30 -0.88
CA HIS A 32 1.71 4.43 -2.31
C HIS A 32 3.19 4.62 -2.63
N ASP A 33 3.91 5.33 -1.76
CA ASP A 33 5.27 5.74 -2.00
C ASP A 33 6.27 4.61 -1.67
N LEU A 34 6.03 3.84 -0.61
CA LEU A 34 6.85 2.67 -0.28
C LEU A 34 6.86 1.63 -1.42
N PRO A 35 5.71 1.20 -1.99
CA PRO A 35 5.71 0.31 -3.15
C PRO A 35 6.50 0.83 -4.35
N ALA A 36 6.41 2.14 -4.62
CA ALA A 36 7.16 2.77 -5.71
C ALA A 36 8.68 2.67 -5.49
N ARG A 37 9.15 2.97 -4.27
CA ARG A 37 10.56 2.87 -3.90
C ARG A 37 11.07 1.43 -3.95
N GLN A 38 10.29 0.47 -3.42
CA GLN A 38 10.67 -0.94 -3.43
C GLN A 38 10.72 -1.51 -4.85
N LEU A 39 9.76 -1.13 -5.70
CA LEU A 39 9.77 -1.52 -7.11
C LEU A 39 11.00 -0.94 -7.84
N ALA A 40 11.32 0.34 -7.65
CA ALA A 40 12.48 0.96 -8.28
C ALA A 40 13.79 0.27 -7.86
N LYS A 41 13.92 -0.05 -6.57
CA LYS A 41 15.07 -0.78 -6.05
C LYS A 41 15.18 -2.19 -6.66
N ALA A 42 14.07 -2.92 -6.71
CA ALA A 42 14.05 -4.26 -7.30
C ALA A 42 14.35 -4.25 -8.81
N LEU A 43 13.91 -3.20 -9.54
CA LEU A 43 14.24 -3.02 -10.95
C LEU A 43 15.75 -2.79 -11.17
N GLU A 44 16.41 -2.03 -10.30
CA GLU A 44 17.85 -1.82 -10.36
C GLU A 44 18.64 -3.12 -10.08
N GLU A 45 18.15 -3.94 -9.14
CA GLU A 45 18.74 -5.23 -8.79
C GLU A 45 18.53 -6.29 -9.89
N ASP A 46 17.31 -6.40 -10.44
CA ASP A 46 16.94 -7.42 -11.45
C ASP A 46 17.41 -7.08 -12.86
N ALA A 47 17.57 -5.78 -13.18
CA ALA A 47 18.04 -5.29 -14.48
C ALA A 47 19.06 -4.15 -14.30
N PRO A 48 20.32 -4.46 -13.99
CA PRO A 48 21.36 -3.44 -13.82
C PRO A 48 21.47 -2.52 -15.03
N GLY A 49 21.35 -1.21 -14.80
CA GLY A 49 21.31 -0.18 -15.83
C GLY A 49 19.90 0.21 -16.30
N ALA A 50 18.84 -0.42 -15.79
CA ALA A 50 17.48 0.07 -16.00
C ALA A 50 17.35 1.51 -15.47
N GLU A 51 16.72 2.39 -16.27
CA GLU A 51 16.42 3.76 -15.85
C GLU A 51 15.00 3.78 -15.25
N SER A 52 14.89 3.92 -13.94
CA SER A 52 13.61 4.10 -13.26
C SER A 52 13.47 5.53 -12.73
N ALA A 53 12.28 6.14 -12.90
CA ALA A 53 11.95 7.44 -12.32
C ALA A 53 10.67 7.32 -11.49
N ILE A 54 10.74 7.73 -10.22
CA ILE A 54 9.58 7.87 -9.34
C ILE A 54 9.11 9.32 -9.40
N VAL A 55 7.85 9.54 -9.76
CA VAL A 55 7.28 10.88 -9.90
C VAL A 55 5.96 10.95 -9.16
N ASP A 56 5.74 12.05 -8.41
CA ASP A 56 4.42 12.35 -7.85
C ASP A 56 3.43 12.69 -8.99
N GLY A 57 2.64 11.68 -9.36
CA GLY A 57 1.71 11.82 -10.46
C GLY A 57 0.59 12.83 -10.19
N LEU A 58 0.27 13.09 -8.92
CA LEU A 58 -0.74 14.08 -8.56
C LEU A 58 -0.23 15.51 -8.76
N GLU A 59 1.05 15.76 -8.51
CA GLU A 59 1.70 17.03 -8.86
C GLU A 59 1.63 17.28 -10.37
N GLU A 60 1.93 16.26 -11.18
CA GLU A 60 1.90 16.32 -12.64
C GLU A 60 0.46 16.47 -13.20
N MET A 61 -0.55 15.99 -12.49
CA MET A 61 -1.96 16.19 -12.83
C MET A 61 -2.41 17.64 -12.68
N GLY A 62 -1.64 18.46 -11.98
CA GLY A 62 -1.82 19.91 -11.89
C GLY A 62 -2.37 20.40 -10.54
N PRO A 63 -2.24 21.72 -10.30
CA PRO A 63 -2.46 22.30 -8.98
C PRO A 63 -3.88 22.11 -8.45
N LEU A 64 -4.88 22.09 -9.32
CA LEU A 64 -6.28 21.95 -8.87
C LEU A 64 -6.54 20.58 -8.26
N LEU A 65 -6.12 19.50 -8.94
CA LEU A 65 -6.28 18.14 -8.42
C LEU A 65 -5.40 17.90 -7.20
N ARG A 66 -4.17 18.42 -7.21
CA ARG A 66 -3.30 18.40 -6.05
C ARG A 66 -3.97 19.03 -4.83
N THR A 67 -4.48 20.26 -4.95
CA THR A 67 -5.14 20.96 -3.83
C THR A 67 -6.38 20.20 -3.35
N ILE A 68 -7.20 19.68 -4.25
CA ILE A 68 -8.40 18.91 -3.86
C ILE A 68 -8.05 17.60 -3.15
N LEU A 69 -7.05 16.85 -3.63
CA LEU A 69 -6.78 15.49 -3.19
C LEU A 69 -5.65 15.39 -2.16
N LYS A 70 -4.62 16.26 -2.24
CA LYS A 70 -3.45 16.23 -1.34
C LYS A 70 -3.55 17.26 -0.23
N ASP A 71 -3.68 18.54 -0.58
CA ASP A 71 -3.61 19.63 0.40
C ASP A 71 -4.80 19.59 1.36
N ASN A 72 -5.98 19.19 0.89
CA ASN A 72 -7.18 19.02 1.73
C ASN A 72 -7.27 17.65 2.43
N SER A 73 -6.38 16.71 2.17
CA SER A 73 -6.43 15.38 2.79
C SER A 73 -6.44 15.45 4.32
N ARG A 74 -5.61 16.31 4.92
CA ARG A 74 -5.58 16.52 6.39
C ARG A 74 -6.90 17.07 6.92
N ALA A 75 -7.52 18.02 6.23
CA ALA A 75 -8.81 18.59 6.61
C ALA A 75 -9.94 17.56 6.48
N VAL A 76 -9.87 16.71 5.46
CA VAL A 76 -10.81 15.59 5.27
C VAL A 76 -10.73 14.57 6.41
N PHE A 77 -9.54 14.27 6.91
CA PHE A 77 -9.36 13.40 8.08
C PHE A 77 -9.88 14.01 9.39
N SER A 78 -10.03 15.34 9.44
CA SER A 78 -10.60 16.08 10.58
C SER A 78 -12.13 16.26 10.46
N ALA A 79 -12.73 15.96 9.31
CA ALA A 79 -14.17 16.06 9.08
C ALA A 79 -14.92 14.86 9.73
N PRO A 80 -16.22 15.00 10.01
CA PRO A 80 -17.02 13.87 10.49
C PRO A 80 -16.92 12.66 9.55
N PRO A 81 -16.66 11.45 10.06
CA PRO A 81 -16.42 10.24 9.25
C PRO A 81 -17.50 9.95 8.21
N TRP A 82 -18.79 10.23 8.54
CA TRP A 82 -19.90 10.01 7.61
C TRP A 82 -19.84 10.87 6.35
N LEU A 83 -19.28 12.09 6.44
CA LEU A 83 -19.14 12.98 5.28
C LEU A 83 -18.10 12.43 4.30
N PHE A 84 -17.00 11.90 4.83
CA PHE A 84 -16.00 11.23 4.04
C PHE A 84 -16.53 9.94 3.40
N ASP A 85 -17.27 9.12 4.17
CA ASP A 85 -17.90 7.92 3.68
C ASP A 85 -18.91 8.21 2.54
N LEU A 86 -19.70 9.28 2.67
CA LEU A 86 -20.65 9.72 1.63
C LEU A 86 -19.93 10.21 0.38
N GLN A 87 -18.92 11.07 0.52
CA GLN A 87 -18.12 11.56 -0.60
C GLN A 87 -17.45 10.42 -1.35
N HIS A 88 -16.88 9.49 -0.60
CA HIS A 88 -16.23 8.30 -1.11
C HIS A 88 -17.23 7.38 -1.85
N TRP A 89 -18.39 7.14 -1.27
CA TRP A 89 -19.47 6.37 -1.89
C TRP A 89 -19.92 6.99 -3.22
N LEU A 90 -20.14 8.31 -3.24
CA LEU A 90 -20.50 9.04 -4.45
C LEU A 90 -19.41 8.93 -5.52
N ALA A 91 -18.14 9.10 -5.14
CA ALA A 91 -17.04 9.09 -6.10
C ALA A 91 -16.82 7.72 -6.77
N ILE A 92 -17.16 6.60 -6.08
CA ILE A 92 -16.74 5.26 -6.51
C ILE A 92 -17.91 4.33 -6.82
N ARG A 93 -18.89 4.26 -5.92
CA ARG A 93 -19.92 3.24 -5.98
C ARG A 93 -21.10 3.66 -6.85
N PHE A 94 -21.40 4.94 -6.90
CA PHE A 94 -22.49 5.45 -7.74
C PHE A 94 -21.99 5.68 -9.16
N ARG A 95 -22.36 4.77 -10.08
CA ARG A 95 -21.87 4.73 -11.48
C ARG A 95 -21.87 6.07 -12.22
N PRO A 96 -22.93 6.91 -12.17
CA PRO A 96 -22.93 8.20 -12.86
C PRO A 96 -21.85 9.15 -12.37
N THR A 97 -21.65 9.24 -11.05
CA THR A 97 -20.64 10.13 -10.47
C THR A 97 -19.22 9.57 -10.60
N SER A 98 -19.05 8.25 -10.60
CA SER A 98 -17.73 7.65 -10.86
C SER A 98 -17.28 7.89 -12.30
N ALA A 99 -18.17 7.79 -13.28
CA ALA A 99 -17.86 8.13 -14.67
C ALA A 99 -17.56 9.63 -14.85
N LEU A 100 -18.29 10.50 -14.15
CA LEU A 100 -18.03 11.94 -14.14
C LEU A 100 -16.69 12.25 -13.48
N SER A 101 -16.38 11.63 -12.34
CA SER A 101 -15.10 11.77 -11.64
C SER A 101 -13.93 11.34 -12.52
N GLN A 102 -14.06 10.21 -13.23
CA GLN A 102 -13.07 9.77 -14.20
C GLN A 102 -12.91 10.78 -15.34
N GLY A 103 -14.02 11.23 -15.93
CA GLY A 103 -14.00 12.24 -17.00
C GLY A 103 -13.31 13.53 -16.58
N LEU A 104 -13.61 14.00 -15.37
CA LEU A 104 -13.00 15.19 -14.79
C LEU A 104 -11.50 15.00 -14.51
N SER A 105 -11.11 13.83 -13.98
CA SER A 105 -9.70 13.49 -13.75
C SER A 105 -8.89 13.48 -15.06
N VAL A 106 -9.45 12.89 -16.11
CA VAL A 106 -8.84 12.89 -17.46
C VAL A 106 -8.75 14.32 -18.03
N LEU A 107 -9.81 15.10 -17.87
CA LEU A 107 -9.85 16.49 -18.39
C LEU A 107 -8.82 17.39 -17.73
N LEU A 108 -8.71 17.30 -16.41
CA LEU A 108 -7.83 18.15 -15.61
C LEU A 108 -6.39 17.65 -15.57
N GLY A 109 -6.19 16.34 -15.39
CA GLY A 109 -4.87 15.74 -15.13
C GLY A 109 -4.24 15.04 -16.32
N GLY A 110 -5.05 14.59 -17.30
CA GLY A 110 -4.55 13.76 -18.39
C GLY A 110 -3.47 14.40 -19.25
N ARG A 111 -3.56 15.74 -19.49
CA ARG A 111 -2.53 16.45 -20.27
C ARG A 111 -1.18 16.50 -19.55
N GLY A 112 -1.18 16.68 -18.24
CA GLY A 112 0.05 16.71 -17.43
C GLY A 112 0.76 15.36 -17.49
N LEU A 113 0.04 14.28 -17.18
CA LEU A 113 0.57 12.92 -17.22
C LEU A 113 1.07 12.53 -18.62
N LEU A 114 0.30 12.85 -19.69
CA LEU A 114 0.75 12.59 -21.05
C LEU A 114 2.01 13.37 -21.42
N ARG A 115 2.16 14.61 -20.95
CA ARG A 115 3.38 15.41 -21.15
C ARG A 115 4.57 14.75 -20.46
N LEU A 116 4.41 14.29 -19.23
CA LEU A 116 5.44 13.55 -18.50
C LEU A 116 5.86 12.29 -19.25
N VAL A 117 4.90 11.46 -19.70
CA VAL A 117 5.18 10.25 -20.49
C VAL A 117 5.95 10.58 -21.77
N ARG A 118 5.56 11.67 -22.48
CA ARG A 118 6.28 12.11 -23.69
C ARG A 118 7.71 12.56 -23.41
N SER A 119 7.93 13.31 -22.33
CA SER A 119 9.26 13.83 -21.98
C SER A 119 10.19 12.74 -21.49
N PHE A 120 9.71 11.83 -20.65
CA PHE A 120 10.50 10.73 -20.11
C PHE A 120 10.71 9.60 -21.13
N ARG A 121 9.76 9.36 -22.07
CA ARG A 121 9.79 8.27 -23.06
C ARG A 121 10.00 6.90 -22.43
N PRO A 122 9.13 6.47 -21.48
CA PRO A 122 9.26 5.19 -20.84
C PRO A 122 8.90 4.04 -21.80
N ASP A 123 9.41 2.84 -21.50
CA ASP A 123 8.96 1.60 -22.12
C ASP A 123 7.70 1.05 -21.43
N VAL A 124 7.51 1.39 -20.16
CA VAL A 124 6.34 1.03 -19.36
C VAL A 124 6.06 2.12 -18.31
N VAL A 125 4.78 2.36 -18.04
CA VAL A 125 4.31 3.20 -16.93
C VAL A 125 3.72 2.30 -15.87
N VAL A 126 4.23 2.39 -14.64
CA VAL A 126 3.69 1.70 -13.47
C VAL A 126 3.01 2.71 -12.56
N SER A 127 1.80 2.45 -12.16
CA SER A 127 1.06 3.29 -11.20
C SER A 127 0.90 2.56 -9.88
N THR A 128 1.45 3.14 -8.81
CA THR A 128 1.22 2.75 -7.41
C THR A 128 0.16 3.64 -6.75
N TYR A 129 -0.46 4.55 -7.52
CA TYR A 129 -1.51 5.43 -7.05
C TYR A 129 -2.77 5.35 -7.92
N PRO A 130 -3.94 5.02 -7.35
CA PRO A 130 -5.16 4.77 -8.10
C PRO A 130 -5.64 5.99 -8.93
N GLY A 131 -5.35 7.21 -8.50
CA GLY A 131 -5.70 8.43 -9.26
C GLY A 131 -4.98 8.52 -10.61
N CYS A 132 -3.73 8.10 -10.69
CA CYS A 132 -2.99 8.02 -11.95
C CYS A 132 -3.53 6.91 -12.85
N THR A 133 -3.84 5.74 -12.29
CA THR A 133 -4.46 4.63 -13.02
C THR A 133 -5.82 5.04 -13.60
N LEU A 134 -6.69 5.65 -12.78
CA LEU A 134 -8.00 6.19 -13.17
C LEU A 134 -7.90 7.14 -14.38
N THR A 135 -6.85 7.98 -14.41
CA THR A 135 -6.64 9.00 -15.44
C THR A 135 -6.03 8.42 -16.71
N LEU A 136 -5.02 7.55 -16.59
CA LEU A 136 -4.28 7.01 -17.73
C LEU A 136 -4.98 5.86 -18.43
N ALA A 137 -5.71 5.00 -17.73
CA ALA A 137 -6.36 3.84 -18.32
C ALA A 137 -7.33 4.18 -19.49
N PRO A 138 -8.23 5.18 -19.38
CA PRO A 138 -9.07 5.57 -20.50
C PRO A 138 -8.29 6.23 -21.64
N LEU A 139 -7.17 6.90 -21.37
CA LEU A 139 -6.29 7.46 -22.40
C LEU A 139 -5.55 6.35 -23.14
N ARG A 140 -5.06 5.35 -22.44
CA ARG A 140 -4.44 4.14 -23.00
C ARG A 140 -5.44 3.39 -23.91
N ARG A 141 -6.63 3.11 -23.40
CA ARG A 141 -7.69 2.42 -24.12
C ARG A 141 -8.11 3.13 -25.42
N ARG A 142 -8.08 4.47 -25.43
CA ARG A 142 -8.41 5.29 -26.61
C ARG A 142 -7.23 5.53 -27.54
N GLY A 143 -6.05 4.97 -27.25
CA GLY A 143 -4.85 5.09 -28.09
C GLY A 143 -4.09 6.42 -27.99
N TYR A 144 -4.43 7.28 -27.02
CA TYR A 144 -3.64 8.51 -26.75
C TYR A 144 -2.28 8.22 -26.11
N MET A 145 -2.14 7.07 -25.49
CA MET A 145 -0.89 6.55 -24.95
C MET A 145 -0.70 5.11 -25.44
N LYS A 146 0.40 4.85 -26.16
CA LYS A 146 0.74 3.51 -26.65
C LYS A 146 1.64 2.73 -25.70
N VAL A 147 2.30 3.42 -24.77
CA VAL A 147 3.14 2.82 -23.73
C VAL A 147 2.27 1.97 -22.80
N PRO A 148 2.67 0.73 -22.46
CA PRO A 148 1.94 -0.13 -21.52
C PRO A 148 1.72 0.54 -20.17
N LEU A 149 0.56 0.29 -19.58
CA LEU A 149 0.19 0.75 -18.24
C LEU A 149 0.05 -0.45 -17.30
N VAL A 150 0.79 -0.42 -16.22
CA VAL A 150 0.73 -1.39 -15.13
C VAL A 150 0.10 -0.73 -13.90
N SER A 151 -0.87 -1.38 -13.27
CA SER A 151 -1.44 -0.95 -11.99
C SER A 151 -0.94 -1.86 -10.88
N ALA A 152 -0.23 -1.31 -9.91
CA ALA A 152 0.30 -2.04 -8.75
C ALA A 152 -0.65 -1.85 -7.55
N ILE A 153 -1.47 -2.85 -7.28
CA ILE A 153 -2.58 -2.82 -6.33
C ILE A 153 -2.12 -3.34 -4.98
N THR A 154 -2.21 -2.51 -3.95
CA THR A 154 -1.84 -2.83 -2.57
C THR A 154 -3.04 -3.04 -1.65
N ASP A 155 -4.25 -2.75 -2.13
CA ASP A 155 -5.51 -2.90 -1.41
C ASP A 155 -6.19 -4.25 -1.71
N LEU A 156 -6.91 -4.79 -0.72
CA LEU A 156 -7.74 -5.99 -0.87
C LEU A 156 -9.20 -5.66 -1.18
N ALA A 157 -9.62 -4.41 -0.99
CA ALA A 157 -10.98 -3.96 -1.22
C ALA A 157 -11.06 -2.67 -2.01
N GLN A 158 -12.26 -2.34 -2.48
CA GLN A 158 -12.54 -1.15 -3.30
C GLN A 158 -11.69 -1.09 -4.58
N LEU A 159 -11.52 -2.23 -5.19
CA LEU A 159 -10.66 -2.44 -6.34
C LEU A 159 -11.08 -1.64 -7.58
N ARG A 160 -12.31 -1.08 -7.60
CA ARG A 160 -12.77 -0.12 -8.62
C ARG A 160 -11.97 1.19 -8.67
N TYR A 161 -11.16 1.49 -7.66
CA TYR A 161 -10.18 2.57 -7.74
C TYR A 161 -8.97 2.18 -8.58
N TRP A 162 -8.55 0.93 -8.49
CA TRP A 162 -7.30 0.42 -8.99
C TRP A 162 -7.40 -0.29 -10.34
N ALA A 163 -8.50 -1.05 -10.52
CA ALA A 163 -8.70 -1.89 -11.69
C ALA A 163 -9.53 -1.16 -12.74
N TRP A 164 -8.99 -1.04 -13.94
CA TRP A 164 -9.63 -0.33 -15.04
C TRP A 164 -9.41 -1.01 -16.38
N PRO A 165 -10.43 -1.05 -17.28
CA PRO A 165 -10.22 -1.39 -18.67
C PRO A 165 -9.24 -0.41 -19.33
N GLY A 166 -8.19 -0.93 -19.97
CA GLY A 166 -7.12 -0.14 -20.58
C GLY A 166 -5.80 -0.13 -19.79
N VAL A 167 -5.77 -0.79 -18.64
CA VAL A 167 -4.55 -1.23 -17.97
C VAL A 167 -4.12 -2.54 -18.61
N ASP A 168 -2.84 -2.69 -18.95
CA ASP A 168 -2.31 -3.87 -19.63
C ASP A 168 -2.01 -5.01 -18.64
N LEU A 169 -1.54 -4.67 -17.43
CA LEU A 169 -1.22 -5.62 -16.37
C LEU A 169 -1.62 -5.06 -15.01
N HIS A 170 -2.33 -5.83 -14.22
CA HIS A 170 -2.59 -5.55 -12.81
C HIS A 170 -1.73 -6.46 -11.94
N LEU A 171 -0.86 -5.85 -11.15
CA LEU A 171 -0.11 -6.53 -10.10
C LEU A 171 -0.91 -6.45 -8.80
N ILE A 172 -1.21 -7.58 -8.21
CA ILE A 172 -1.94 -7.69 -6.94
C ILE A 172 -1.04 -8.28 -5.87
N THR A 173 -1.22 -7.86 -4.62
CA THR A 173 -0.47 -8.39 -3.46
C THR A 173 -1.27 -9.40 -2.64
N HIS A 174 -2.57 -9.52 -2.94
CA HIS A 174 -3.49 -10.43 -2.29
C HIS A 174 -4.19 -11.28 -3.34
N PRO A 175 -3.97 -12.61 -3.40
CA PRO A 175 -4.58 -13.47 -4.41
C PRO A 175 -6.11 -13.45 -4.33
N GLU A 176 -6.68 -13.16 -3.17
CA GLU A 176 -8.13 -13.05 -2.94
C GLU A 176 -8.79 -11.90 -3.74
N SER A 177 -8.00 -10.95 -4.24
CA SER A 177 -8.50 -9.84 -5.06
C SER A 177 -8.58 -10.15 -6.55
N GLU A 178 -8.01 -11.25 -7.02
CA GLU A 178 -7.83 -11.56 -8.44
C GLU A 178 -9.17 -11.59 -9.21
N GLU A 179 -10.15 -12.31 -8.67
CA GLU A 179 -11.47 -12.45 -9.31
C GLU A 179 -12.17 -11.11 -9.48
N GLU A 180 -12.17 -10.27 -8.43
CA GLU A 180 -12.79 -8.94 -8.48
C GLU A 180 -12.04 -8.01 -9.44
N VAL A 181 -10.69 -8.04 -9.48
CA VAL A 181 -9.89 -7.25 -10.43
C VAL A 181 -10.23 -7.64 -11.86
N ARG A 182 -10.27 -8.94 -12.19
CA ARG A 182 -10.65 -9.44 -13.51
C ARG A 182 -12.08 -9.04 -13.90
N ALA A 183 -13.01 -9.12 -12.96
CA ALA A 183 -14.41 -8.73 -13.19
C ALA A 183 -14.57 -7.23 -13.49
N ILE A 184 -13.71 -6.37 -12.92
CA ILE A 184 -13.73 -4.92 -13.14
C ILE A 184 -12.99 -4.54 -14.42
N ALA A 185 -11.79 -5.06 -14.60
CA ALA A 185 -10.87 -4.65 -15.67
C ALA A 185 -11.16 -5.32 -17.03
N GLY A 186 -11.87 -6.45 -17.03
CA GLY A 186 -12.15 -7.24 -18.23
C GLY A 186 -10.95 -8.09 -18.66
N PRO A 187 -10.76 -8.33 -19.97
CA PRO A 187 -9.72 -9.22 -20.50
C PRO A 187 -8.34 -8.53 -20.40
N THR A 188 -7.77 -8.54 -19.22
CA THR A 188 -6.43 -7.99 -18.89
C THR A 188 -5.64 -9.00 -18.09
N GLU A 189 -4.33 -8.86 -18.11
CA GLU A 189 -3.45 -9.71 -17.30
C GLU A 189 -3.54 -9.28 -15.83
N VAL A 190 -3.65 -10.27 -14.93
CA VAL A 190 -3.62 -10.07 -13.47
C VAL A 190 -2.65 -11.07 -12.89
N THR A 191 -1.63 -10.59 -12.19
CA THR A 191 -0.59 -11.42 -11.60
C THR A 191 -0.44 -11.09 -10.11
N CYS A 192 -0.54 -12.12 -9.27
CA CYS A 192 -0.21 -11.99 -7.86
C CYS A 192 1.32 -12.00 -7.68
N VAL A 193 1.85 -10.98 -7.01
CA VAL A 193 3.28 -10.80 -6.80
C VAL A 193 3.65 -10.90 -5.31
N ARG A 194 4.92 -11.18 -5.02
CA ARG A 194 5.46 -11.30 -3.65
C ARG A 194 5.48 -9.97 -2.89
N GLY A 195 4.35 -9.29 -2.77
CA GLY A 195 4.30 -8.00 -2.10
C GLY A 195 5.11 -6.89 -2.79
N LEU A 196 4.75 -5.66 -2.51
CA LEU A 196 5.46 -4.46 -2.93
C LEU A 196 6.11 -3.82 -1.70
N THR A 197 6.75 -4.64 -0.90
CA THR A 197 7.42 -4.31 0.37
C THR A 197 8.89 -4.71 0.33
N SER A 198 9.63 -4.49 1.42
CA SER A 198 11.05 -4.82 1.50
C SER A 198 11.32 -6.29 1.16
N PRO A 199 12.33 -6.59 0.33
CA PRO A 199 12.73 -7.97 0.01
C PRO A 199 12.95 -8.86 1.23
N GLY A 200 13.43 -8.28 2.34
CA GLY A 200 13.65 -9.00 3.59
C GLY A 200 12.43 -9.77 4.12
N PHE A 201 11.21 -9.40 3.73
CA PHE A 201 10.00 -10.15 4.14
C PHE A 201 9.86 -11.54 3.49
N THR A 202 10.62 -11.82 2.45
CA THR A 202 10.70 -13.15 1.82
C THR A 202 11.90 -13.97 2.28
N ASP A 203 12.81 -13.37 3.06
CA ASP A 203 13.94 -14.06 3.67
C ASP A 203 13.50 -14.83 4.93
N PRO A 204 14.29 -15.79 5.41
CA PRO A 204 14.05 -16.44 6.70
C PRO A 204 13.93 -15.40 7.83
N PRO A 205 12.96 -15.55 8.75
CA PRO A 205 12.75 -14.58 9.81
C PRO A 205 13.89 -14.58 10.85
N ASP A 206 14.39 -13.40 11.24
CA ASP A 206 15.32 -13.23 12.36
C ASP A 206 14.65 -12.47 13.53
N GLY A 207 13.85 -13.19 14.31
CA GLY A 207 13.19 -12.63 15.48
C GLY A 207 14.17 -12.21 16.59
N ALA A 208 15.36 -12.80 16.65
CA ALA A 208 16.37 -12.44 17.63
C ALA A 208 16.97 -11.06 17.31
N ALA A 209 17.20 -10.75 16.03
CA ALA A 209 17.60 -9.42 15.60
C ALA A 209 16.54 -8.37 15.96
N GLY A 210 15.26 -8.66 15.69
CA GLY A 210 14.17 -7.77 16.07
C GLY A 210 14.10 -7.51 17.57
N ARG A 211 14.24 -8.55 18.40
CA ARG A 211 14.26 -8.39 19.86
C ARG A 211 15.41 -7.50 20.33
N ARG A 212 16.59 -7.66 19.75
CA ARG A 212 17.75 -6.78 20.09
C ARG A 212 17.53 -5.34 19.67
N LEU A 213 17.03 -5.11 18.45
CA LEU A 213 16.83 -3.77 17.89
C LEU A 213 15.79 -2.96 18.67
N PHE A 214 14.76 -3.61 19.20
CA PHE A 214 13.67 -2.97 19.93
C PHE A 214 13.76 -3.19 21.46
N GLU A 215 14.93 -3.59 21.97
CA GLU A 215 15.19 -3.77 23.40
C GLU A 215 14.17 -4.69 24.09
N LEU A 216 13.74 -5.73 23.38
CA LEU A 216 12.78 -6.71 23.88
C LEU A 216 13.50 -7.86 24.61
N PRO A 217 12.87 -8.48 25.61
CA PRO A 217 13.38 -9.68 26.24
C PRO A 217 13.59 -10.83 25.22
N GLU A 218 14.47 -11.76 25.52
CA GLU A 218 14.75 -12.90 24.67
C GLU A 218 13.50 -13.80 24.43
N ASP A 219 12.61 -13.83 25.41
CA ASP A 219 11.37 -14.61 25.37
C ASP A 219 10.12 -13.78 25.72
N GLY A 220 8.95 -14.40 25.61
CA GLY A 220 7.65 -13.82 25.92
C GLY A 220 6.95 -13.17 24.74
N PRO A 221 5.62 -12.90 24.88
CA PRO A 221 4.80 -12.41 23.80
C PRO A 221 5.08 -10.92 23.51
N VAL A 222 5.02 -10.58 22.21
CA VAL A 222 5.26 -9.24 21.69
C VAL A 222 4.07 -8.80 20.82
N ALA A 223 3.51 -7.64 21.11
CA ALA A 223 2.56 -6.96 20.24
C ALA A 223 3.16 -5.69 19.65
N VAL A 224 2.89 -5.45 18.38
CA VAL A 224 3.15 -4.17 17.71
C VAL A 224 1.85 -3.40 17.63
N VAL A 225 1.85 -2.14 18.08
CA VAL A 225 0.74 -1.21 17.89
C VAL A 225 1.15 -0.18 16.85
N SER A 226 0.43 -0.07 15.73
CA SER A 226 0.83 0.79 14.62
C SER A 226 -0.32 1.65 14.09
N GLY A 227 -0.06 2.95 13.93
CA GLY A 227 -0.93 3.90 13.22
C GLY A 227 -0.48 4.15 11.78
N GLY A 228 0.38 3.28 11.22
CA GLY A 228 1.00 3.49 9.91
C GLY A 228 1.97 4.68 9.91
N GLY A 229 2.37 5.13 8.70
CA GLY A 229 3.34 6.21 8.54
C GLY A 229 2.93 7.55 9.15
N TRP A 230 1.64 7.77 9.36
CA TRP A 230 1.11 9.03 9.93
C TRP A 230 0.67 8.91 11.40
N GLY A 231 0.79 7.74 12.02
CA GLY A 231 0.41 7.52 13.41
C GLY A 231 -1.10 7.71 13.66
N ILE A 232 -1.94 7.26 12.72
CA ILE A 232 -3.40 7.44 12.79
C ILE A 232 -4.02 6.42 13.73
N GLY A 233 -5.05 6.83 14.48
CA GLY A 233 -5.87 5.97 15.32
C GLY A 233 -5.67 6.20 16.81
N ASP A 234 -6.37 5.42 17.63
CA ASP A 234 -6.27 5.48 19.08
C ASP A 234 -5.19 4.51 19.59
N LEU A 235 -3.92 4.87 19.33
CA LEU A 235 -2.77 4.07 19.74
C LEU A 235 -2.70 3.94 21.28
N ALA A 236 -3.07 4.99 21.98
CA ALA A 236 -3.02 5.00 23.46
C ALA A 236 -3.99 3.98 24.06
N SER A 237 -5.23 3.96 23.59
CA SER A 237 -6.20 2.96 24.02
C SER A 237 -5.76 1.54 23.66
N ALA A 238 -5.18 1.35 22.47
CA ALA A 238 -4.68 0.04 22.06
C ALA A 238 -3.56 -0.48 22.98
N VAL A 239 -2.61 0.38 23.35
CA VAL A 239 -1.54 0.05 24.29
C VAL A 239 -2.10 -0.27 25.68
N GLU A 240 -3.02 0.55 26.20
CA GLU A 240 -3.63 0.30 27.51
C GLU A 240 -4.32 -1.06 27.56
N VAL A 241 -5.18 -1.35 26.57
CA VAL A 241 -5.85 -2.65 26.50
C VAL A 241 -4.84 -3.79 26.45
N ALA A 242 -3.78 -3.63 25.66
CA ALA A 242 -2.77 -4.66 25.49
C ALA A 242 -2.04 -4.98 26.82
N ILE A 243 -1.59 -3.96 27.55
CA ILE A 243 -0.87 -4.16 28.81
C ILE A 243 -1.78 -4.58 29.97
N GLU A 244 -3.05 -4.16 29.97
CA GLU A 244 -4.06 -4.56 30.95
C GLU A 244 -4.49 -6.02 30.77
N THR A 245 -4.67 -6.44 29.49
CA THR A 245 -5.19 -7.76 29.15
C THR A 245 -4.16 -8.88 29.35
N VAL A 246 -2.88 -8.62 29.03
CA VAL A 246 -1.83 -9.65 29.04
C VAL A 246 -0.63 -9.17 29.87
N PRO A 247 -0.49 -9.65 31.12
CA PRO A 247 0.52 -9.15 32.07
C PRO A 247 1.98 -9.29 31.62
N ARG A 248 2.30 -10.28 30.77
CA ARG A 248 3.68 -10.52 30.28
C ARG A 248 3.95 -9.94 28.90
N LEU A 249 2.94 -9.32 28.27
CA LEU A 249 3.08 -8.77 26.94
C LEU A 249 4.04 -7.59 26.89
N ARG A 250 4.94 -7.60 25.93
CA ARG A 250 5.73 -6.44 25.53
C ARG A 250 5.02 -5.76 24.37
N VAL A 251 5.01 -4.44 24.38
CA VAL A 251 4.33 -3.64 23.34
C VAL A 251 5.33 -2.70 22.69
N VAL A 252 5.49 -2.79 21.39
CA VAL A 252 6.21 -1.79 20.58
C VAL A 252 5.18 -0.90 19.91
N VAL A 253 5.25 0.41 20.16
CA VAL A 253 4.32 1.39 19.57
C VAL A 253 5.03 2.15 18.48
N LEU A 254 4.49 2.06 17.26
CA LEU A 254 4.99 2.77 16.09
C LEU A 254 4.15 4.01 15.80
N CYS A 255 4.72 5.19 16.03
CA CYS A 255 4.09 6.48 15.80
C CYS A 255 4.29 7.00 14.37
N GLY A 256 5.04 6.25 13.53
CA GLY A 256 5.38 6.67 12.18
C GLY A 256 6.22 7.94 12.18
N ARG A 257 5.96 8.83 11.20
CA ARG A 257 6.64 10.13 11.06
C ARG A 257 5.95 11.26 11.85
N ASN A 258 5.01 10.91 12.72
CA ASN A 258 4.23 11.88 13.47
C ASN A 258 4.87 12.13 14.85
N GLU A 259 5.71 13.15 14.95
CA GLU A 259 6.43 13.50 16.18
C GLU A 259 5.48 13.98 17.29
N ASP A 260 4.32 14.58 16.96
CA ASP A 260 3.33 14.99 17.95
C ASP A 260 2.71 13.76 18.64
N VAL A 261 2.32 12.76 17.85
CA VAL A 261 1.82 11.48 18.37
C VAL A 261 2.90 10.79 19.19
N ARG A 262 4.14 10.79 18.72
CA ARG A 262 5.27 10.21 19.44
C ARG A 262 5.46 10.87 20.80
N ALA A 263 5.48 12.21 20.86
CA ALA A 263 5.62 12.95 22.10
C ALA A 263 4.51 12.65 23.12
N VAL A 264 3.26 12.51 22.64
CA VAL A 264 2.13 12.08 23.48
C VAL A 264 2.33 10.66 24.02
N MET A 265 2.76 9.73 23.17
CA MET A 265 3.00 8.35 23.57
C MET A 265 4.19 8.21 24.52
N ASP A 266 5.28 8.96 24.29
CA ASP A 266 6.43 9.02 25.19
C ASP A 266 6.05 9.58 26.55
N THR A 267 5.25 10.64 26.60
CA THR A 267 4.76 11.21 27.88
C THR A 267 3.93 10.20 28.65
N ARG A 268 3.10 9.40 27.97
CA ARG A 268 2.17 8.48 28.62
C ARG A 268 2.80 7.14 28.98
N PHE A 269 3.69 6.62 28.15
CA PHE A 269 4.20 5.26 28.24
C PHE A 269 5.72 5.14 28.23
N GLY A 270 6.47 6.23 28.01
CA GLY A 270 7.93 6.19 27.86
C GLY A 270 8.69 5.61 29.05
N PHE A 271 8.09 5.70 30.26
CA PHE A 271 8.65 5.07 31.50
C PHE A 271 8.00 3.72 31.82
N HIS A 272 7.06 3.24 31.02
CA HIS A 272 6.38 1.98 31.30
C HIS A 272 7.27 0.79 30.93
N PRO A 273 7.61 -0.12 31.90
CA PRO A 273 8.64 -1.14 31.67
C PRO A 273 8.34 -2.18 30.59
N ARG A 274 7.10 -2.22 30.07
CA ARG A 274 6.66 -3.15 29.04
C ARG A 274 6.33 -2.48 27.70
N VAL A 275 6.54 -1.18 27.58
CA VAL A 275 6.20 -0.43 26.37
C VAL A 275 7.46 0.22 25.80
N HIS A 276 7.74 0.00 24.53
CA HIS A 276 8.77 0.67 23.77
C HIS A 276 8.11 1.60 22.74
N VAL A 277 8.30 2.91 22.89
CA VAL A 277 7.75 3.91 21.95
C VAL A 277 8.77 4.19 20.87
N SER A 278 8.38 4.02 19.60
CA SER A 278 9.24 4.25 18.46
C SER A 278 8.58 5.17 17.44
N GLY A 279 9.37 5.92 16.69
CA GLY A 279 8.96 6.66 15.52
C GLY A 279 8.86 5.78 14.27
N PHE A 280 9.24 6.36 13.13
CA PHE A 280 9.39 5.61 11.89
C PHE A 280 10.62 4.69 11.97
N THR A 281 10.49 3.48 11.43
CA THR A 281 11.58 2.50 11.38
C THR A 281 11.62 1.80 10.04
N ASP A 282 12.81 1.52 9.55
CA ASP A 282 13.06 0.68 8.36
C ASP A 282 13.23 -0.81 8.73
N HIS A 283 13.19 -1.14 10.04
CA HIS A 283 13.37 -2.49 10.59
C HIS A 283 12.04 -3.22 10.84
N MET A 284 11.03 -2.96 9.99
CA MET A 284 9.71 -3.60 10.11
C MET A 284 9.78 -5.12 9.97
N ASN A 285 10.69 -5.61 9.11
CA ASN A 285 10.89 -7.03 8.88
C ASN A 285 11.35 -7.76 10.15
N GLU A 286 12.39 -7.23 10.80
CA GLU A 286 12.93 -7.78 12.05
C GLU A 286 11.93 -7.65 13.19
N LEU A 287 11.21 -6.52 13.24
CA LEU A 287 10.18 -6.31 14.26
C LEU A 287 9.06 -7.33 14.14
N PHE A 288 8.50 -7.54 12.94
CA PHE A 288 7.44 -8.54 12.74
C PHE A 288 7.95 -9.98 12.86
N ALA A 289 9.23 -10.23 12.59
CA ALA A 289 9.84 -11.52 12.90
C ALA A 289 9.85 -11.82 14.42
N ALA A 290 9.95 -10.79 15.26
CA ALA A 290 9.90 -10.90 16.72
C ALA A 290 8.49 -10.84 17.31
N ALA A 291 7.51 -10.28 16.59
CA ALA A 291 6.17 -10.01 17.11
C ALA A 291 5.21 -11.18 16.89
N ASP A 292 4.27 -11.36 17.81
CA ASP A 292 3.19 -12.34 17.72
C ASP A 292 1.91 -11.73 17.15
N VAL A 293 1.66 -10.43 17.48
CA VAL A 293 0.42 -9.74 17.14
C VAL A 293 0.73 -8.33 16.62
N LEU A 294 0.05 -7.96 15.53
CA LEU A 294 -0.09 -6.56 15.10
C LEU A 294 -1.48 -6.05 15.49
N ILE A 295 -1.54 -4.95 16.23
CA ILE A 295 -2.75 -4.15 16.44
C ILE A 295 -2.59 -2.89 15.60
N HIS A 296 -3.47 -2.66 14.63
CA HIS A 296 -3.36 -1.52 13.73
C HIS A 296 -4.69 -0.79 13.54
N SER A 297 -4.63 0.46 13.08
CA SER A 297 -5.79 1.31 12.79
C SER A 297 -5.88 1.73 11.33
N THR A 298 -4.94 1.29 10.52
CA THR A 298 -4.85 1.56 9.07
C THR A 298 -5.08 0.27 8.28
N ALA A 299 -4.77 0.29 6.98
CA ALA A 299 -4.81 -0.89 6.12
C ALA A 299 -3.58 -0.88 5.20
N GLY A 300 -3.49 -1.80 4.26
CA GLY A 300 -2.43 -1.82 3.26
C GLY A 300 -1.19 -2.61 3.69
N LEU A 301 -0.01 -2.13 3.29
CA LEU A 301 1.23 -2.92 3.37
C LEU A 301 1.62 -3.38 4.76
N THR A 302 1.39 -2.58 5.80
CA THR A 302 1.72 -2.99 7.18
C THR A 302 1.00 -4.27 7.60
N VAL A 303 -0.26 -4.44 7.13
CA VAL A 303 -1.03 -5.67 7.36
C VAL A 303 -0.43 -6.84 6.59
N LEU A 304 -0.09 -6.62 5.31
CA LEU A 304 0.55 -7.64 4.47
C LEU A 304 1.89 -8.08 5.08
N GLU A 305 2.73 -7.15 5.49
CA GLU A 305 4.04 -7.40 6.13
C GLU A 305 3.93 -8.24 7.39
N ALA A 306 3.01 -7.88 8.28
CA ALA A 306 2.72 -8.66 9.48
C ALA A 306 2.19 -10.06 9.14
N TYR A 307 1.30 -10.15 8.16
CA TYR A 307 0.73 -11.41 7.69
C TYR A 307 1.80 -12.33 7.08
N MET A 308 2.70 -11.78 6.27
CA MET A 308 3.84 -12.54 5.72
C MET A 308 4.71 -13.15 6.83
N ARG A 309 4.90 -12.45 7.94
CA ARG A 309 5.64 -12.93 9.12
C ARG A 309 4.81 -13.79 10.08
N GLY A 310 3.55 -14.09 9.71
CA GLY A 310 2.65 -14.91 10.53
C GLY A 310 2.17 -14.24 11.80
N CYS A 311 2.36 -12.91 11.93
CA CYS A 311 1.74 -12.17 13.03
C CYS A 311 0.22 -12.24 12.90
N ARG A 312 -0.47 -12.44 14.02
CA ARG A 312 -1.92 -12.29 14.08
C ARG A 312 -2.26 -10.81 13.96
N VAL A 313 -3.20 -10.47 13.09
CA VAL A 313 -3.54 -9.07 12.81
C VAL A 313 -4.87 -8.72 13.44
N ILE A 314 -4.92 -7.63 14.20
CA ILE A 314 -6.12 -7.07 14.79
C ILE A 314 -6.28 -5.64 14.29
N SER A 315 -7.36 -5.37 13.56
CA SER A 315 -7.77 -4.02 13.18
C SER A 315 -8.57 -3.42 14.33
N TYR A 316 -8.06 -2.34 14.95
CA TYR A 316 -8.71 -1.72 16.10
C TYR A 316 -9.24 -0.32 15.79
N GLY A 317 -10.49 -0.08 16.20
CA GLY A 317 -11.18 1.17 16.03
C GLY A 317 -11.99 1.26 14.74
N TRP A 318 -12.56 2.45 14.50
CA TRP A 318 -13.36 2.73 13.33
C TRP A 318 -12.47 3.29 12.23
N GLY A 319 -12.14 2.47 11.27
CA GLY A 319 -11.53 2.99 10.04
C GLY A 319 -12.52 3.87 9.26
N ILE A 320 -12.00 4.72 8.37
CA ILE A 320 -12.77 5.53 7.43
C ILE A 320 -12.70 4.92 6.04
N ALA A 321 -13.79 5.06 5.27
CA ALA A 321 -13.88 4.74 3.84
C ALA A 321 -13.07 3.49 3.40
N HIS A 322 -11.98 3.70 2.64
CA HIS A 322 -11.16 2.61 2.10
C HIS A 322 -10.48 1.78 3.19
N ILE A 323 -10.04 2.39 4.29
CA ILE A 323 -9.45 1.68 5.45
C ILE A 323 -10.47 0.70 6.02
N LYS A 324 -11.70 1.17 6.28
CA LYS A 324 -12.80 0.35 6.80
C LYS A 324 -13.13 -0.80 5.86
N ALA A 325 -13.17 -0.52 4.55
CA ALA A 325 -13.48 -1.54 3.55
C ALA A 325 -12.38 -2.61 3.46
N ASN A 326 -11.10 -2.22 3.51
CA ASN A 326 -9.97 -3.15 3.54
C ASN A 326 -9.98 -3.99 4.83
N ASN A 327 -10.22 -3.39 6.00
CA ASN A 327 -10.27 -4.12 7.26
C ASN A 327 -11.39 -5.18 7.25
N HIS A 328 -12.56 -4.87 6.70
CA HIS A 328 -13.63 -5.87 6.52
C HIS A 328 -13.28 -6.96 5.50
N ALA A 329 -12.53 -6.63 4.46
CA ALA A 329 -12.04 -7.64 3.52
C ALA A 329 -11.00 -8.56 4.18
N PHE A 330 -10.06 -8.01 4.94
CA PHE A 330 -9.09 -8.79 5.71
C PHE A 330 -9.78 -9.74 6.68
N GLU A 331 -10.83 -9.27 7.39
CA GLU A 331 -11.62 -10.12 8.29
C GLU A 331 -12.32 -11.25 7.54
N ARG A 332 -12.98 -10.94 6.42
CA ARG A 332 -13.70 -11.93 5.59
C ARG A 332 -12.78 -13.03 5.04
N HIS A 333 -11.53 -12.67 4.72
CA HIS A 333 -10.52 -13.61 4.21
C HIS A 333 -9.64 -14.22 5.32
N GLY A 334 -9.93 -13.94 6.60
CA GLY A 334 -9.20 -14.52 7.74
C GLY A 334 -7.79 -13.97 7.94
N ILE A 335 -7.44 -12.84 7.29
CA ILE A 335 -6.14 -12.17 7.42
C ILE A 335 -6.07 -11.36 8.72
N ALA A 336 -7.16 -10.68 9.09
CA ALA A 336 -7.24 -9.89 10.32
C ALA A 336 -8.57 -10.11 11.04
N ARG A 337 -8.62 -9.76 12.33
CA ARG A 337 -9.83 -9.65 13.13
C ARG A 337 -10.15 -8.18 13.39
N VAL A 338 -11.40 -7.77 13.23
CA VAL A 338 -11.84 -6.40 13.50
C VAL A 338 -12.36 -6.29 14.93
N ALA A 339 -11.79 -5.38 15.72
CA ALA A 339 -12.21 -5.04 17.08
C ALA A 339 -12.66 -3.56 17.13
N LYS A 340 -13.90 -3.32 17.49
CA LYS A 340 -14.52 -1.97 17.52
C LYS A 340 -14.49 -1.33 18.90
N THR A 341 -14.37 -2.16 19.92
CA THR A 341 -14.39 -1.76 21.34
C THR A 341 -13.15 -2.28 22.07
N ARG A 342 -12.84 -1.69 23.24
CA ARG A 342 -11.77 -2.17 24.11
C ARG A 342 -11.96 -3.63 24.54
N ALA A 343 -13.22 -4.03 24.80
CA ALA A 343 -13.52 -5.41 25.19
C ALA A 343 -13.31 -6.40 24.03
N GLU A 344 -13.70 -6.03 22.80
CA GLU A 344 -13.43 -6.83 21.60
C GLU A 344 -11.93 -6.93 21.31
N LEU A 345 -11.16 -5.84 21.51
CA LEU A 345 -9.70 -5.87 21.36
C LEU A 345 -9.06 -6.80 22.39
N ALA A 346 -9.49 -6.73 23.67
CA ALA A 346 -8.98 -7.61 24.72
C ALA A 346 -9.23 -9.10 24.36
N ALA A 347 -10.45 -9.43 23.94
CA ALA A 347 -10.81 -10.79 23.52
C ALA A 347 -10.03 -11.24 22.30
N ALA A 348 -9.90 -10.38 21.29
CA ALA A 348 -9.12 -10.69 20.07
C ALA A 348 -7.64 -10.91 20.39
N LEU A 349 -7.07 -10.13 21.30
CA LEU A 349 -5.67 -10.26 21.69
C LEU A 349 -5.41 -11.56 22.45
N GLN A 350 -6.30 -11.95 23.38
CA GLN A 350 -6.20 -13.23 24.07
C GLN A 350 -6.28 -14.41 23.11
N ASP A 351 -7.24 -14.37 22.18
CA ASP A 351 -7.39 -15.39 21.15
C ASP A 351 -6.15 -15.46 20.22
N ALA A 352 -5.65 -14.32 19.78
CA ALA A 352 -4.46 -14.25 18.92
C ALA A 352 -3.23 -14.88 19.57
N LEU A 353 -3.01 -14.64 20.86
CA LEU A 353 -1.87 -15.19 21.61
C LEU A 353 -2.05 -16.65 22.04
N ALA A 354 -3.27 -17.17 22.02
CA ALA A 354 -3.54 -18.60 22.31
C ALA A 354 -3.18 -19.53 21.14
N HIS A 355 -3.02 -18.98 19.94
CA HIS A 355 -2.76 -19.75 18.73
C HIS A 355 -1.34 -19.50 18.22
N PRO A 356 -0.62 -20.54 17.78
CA PRO A 356 0.71 -20.37 17.20
C PRO A 356 0.64 -19.54 15.91
N ARG A 357 1.66 -18.75 15.68
CA ARG A 357 1.87 -18.06 14.39
C ARG A 357 2.49 -19.02 13.38
N SER A 358 2.21 -18.78 12.09
CA SER A 358 2.85 -19.49 10.98
C SER A 358 3.49 -18.47 10.08
N ASP A 359 4.81 -18.48 9.95
CA ASP A 359 5.52 -17.63 9.00
C ASP A 359 5.16 -18.05 7.56
N LEU A 360 4.79 -17.09 6.74
CA LEU A 360 4.36 -17.28 5.36
C LEU A 360 5.40 -16.76 4.34
N SER A 361 6.57 -16.33 4.80
CA SER A 361 7.61 -15.75 3.95
C SER A 361 7.94 -16.61 2.74
N GLN A 362 8.04 -17.93 2.93
CA GLN A 362 8.33 -18.87 1.85
C GLN A 362 7.17 -19.00 0.85
N THR A 363 5.93 -18.87 1.30
CA THR A 363 4.75 -18.86 0.41
C THR A 363 4.80 -17.62 -0.49
N PHE A 364 5.12 -16.46 0.07
CA PHE A 364 5.28 -15.25 -0.71
C PHE A 364 6.55 -15.23 -1.57
N ALA A 365 7.65 -15.84 -1.10
CA ALA A 365 8.89 -15.96 -1.88
C ALA A 365 8.70 -16.79 -3.18
N ALA A 366 7.74 -17.70 -3.20
CA ALA A 366 7.41 -18.50 -4.38
C ALA A 366 6.66 -17.71 -5.47
N LEU A 367 6.11 -16.54 -5.13
CA LEU A 367 5.44 -15.66 -6.10
C LEU A 367 6.46 -14.86 -6.92
N PRO A 368 6.13 -14.45 -8.16
CA PRO A 368 7.00 -13.61 -8.96
C PRO A 368 7.25 -12.24 -8.30
N SER A 369 8.37 -11.62 -8.61
CA SER A 369 8.62 -10.24 -8.19
C SER A 369 7.81 -9.25 -9.06
N ALA A 370 7.41 -8.12 -8.49
CA ALA A 370 6.78 -7.06 -9.27
C ALA A 370 7.73 -6.53 -10.37
N ALA A 371 9.03 -6.47 -10.09
CA ALA A 371 10.03 -6.05 -11.06
C ALA A 371 10.13 -7.01 -12.25
N SER A 372 10.16 -8.34 -12.01
CA SER A 372 10.19 -9.32 -13.09
C SER A 372 8.98 -9.21 -14.02
N GLU A 373 7.78 -8.99 -13.47
CA GLU A 373 6.56 -8.83 -14.26
C GLU A 373 6.55 -7.52 -15.08
N VAL A 374 7.06 -6.42 -14.48
CA VAL A 374 7.23 -5.15 -15.19
C VAL A 374 8.25 -5.28 -16.32
N LEU A 375 9.37 -5.95 -16.10
CA LEU A 375 10.38 -6.20 -17.13
C LEU A 375 9.83 -7.10 -18.25
N ALA A 376 9.07 -8.14 -17.92
CA ALA A 376 8.40 -8.98 -18.91
C ALA A 376 7.38 -8.16 -19.75
N ALA A 377 6.69 -7.20 -19.15
CA ALA A 377 5.81 -6.30 -19.89
C ALA A 377 6.59 -5.39 -20.87
N VAL A 378 7.80 -4.94 -20.52
CA VAL A 378 8.69 -4.20 -21.42
C VAL A 378 9.13 -5.08 -22.60
N GLU A 379 9.55 -6.32 -22.32
CA GLU A 379 10.00 -7.25 -23.37
C GLU A 379 8.90 -7.56 -24.38
N ARG A 380 7.67 -7.79 -23.92
CA ARG A 380 6.50 -8.02 -24.81
C ARG A 380 6.24 -6.87 -25.80
N VAL A 381 6.63 -5.67 -25.44
CA VAL A 381 6.44 -4.48 -26.32
C VAL A 381 7.60 -4.28 -27.27
N ARG A 382 8.81 -4.72 -26.86
CA ARG A 382 10.02 -4.61 -27.69
C ARG A 382 10.15 -5.74 -28.71
N ALA A 383 9.46 -6.88 -28.48
CA ALA A 383 9.37 -8.01 -29.39
C ALA A 383 8.41 -7.72 -30.56
#